data_8e1a86a8e80c13ffaf636966effa5252
#
_entry.id   8e1a86a8e80c13ffaf636966effa5252
#
_cell.length_a   1.000
_cell.length_b   1.000
_cell.length_c   1.000
_cell.angle_alpha   90.00
_cell.angle_beta   90.00
_cell.angle_gamma   90.00
#
_symmetry.space_group_name_H-M   'P 1'
#
loop_
_entity.id
_entity.type
_entity.pdbx_description
1 polymer ?
#
loop_
_entity_poly.entity_id
_entity_poly.type
_entity_poly.pdbx_seq_one_letter_code
_entity_poly.pdbx_strand_id
1 'polypeptide(L)'
;NRVAVHRTHEFLRLEEQLAQAVGIIRQRVDASGVSESQITPQGSSNIIVSIPGVPDENTLKLIRSSAKLEFRPVLLASQGVSTFVGDPSASPVPSVPNTQPTSTPSVSPTDGSDVNWITPELQAAFDALDCSTSFRQPGQVDLPELPLVTCDVDGLSKFLLGPVEVEGATISDASNGTVTTSTGASTNTWAVNLSFNEQGTAEFGAVTQRLFPLESPRNQ
;
A
#
# COMPACT_ATOMS: atom_id res chain seq x y z
N ASN A 1 -30.67 -12.96 -25.48
CA ASN A 1 -30.71 -13.47 -24.08
C ASN A 1 -29.35 -13.50 -23.32
N ARG A 2 -28.21 -13.30 -24.00
CA ARG A 2 -26.88 -13.22 -23.32
C ARG A 2 -26.53 -11.85 -22.74
N VAL A 3 -27.12 -10.78 -23.25
CA VAL A 3 -26.85 -9.39 -22.81
C VAL A 3 -27.45 -9.09 -21.43
N ALA A 4 -28.58 -9.68 -21.09
CA ALA A 4 -29.26 -9.45 -19.80
C ALA A 4 -28.51 -10.09 -18.61
N VAL A 5 -27.89 -11.26 -18.80
CA VAL A 5 -27.15 -11.97 -17.75
C VAL A 5 -25.83 -11.26 -17.39
N HIS A 6 -25.16 -10.67 -18.40
CA HIS A 6 -23.90 -9.95 -18.15
C HIS A 6 -24.11 -8.65 -17.37
N ARG A 7 -25.19 -7.91 -17.65
CA ARG A 7 -25.55 -6.71 -16.88
C ARG A 7 -25.92 -7.00 -15.44
N THR A 8 -26.55 -8.13 -15.18
CA THR A 8 -26.97 -8.51 -13.82
C THR A 8 -25.76 -8.85 -12.94
N HIS A 9 -24.76 -9.54 -13.48
CA HIS A 9 -23.54 -9.87 -12.74
C HIS A 9 -22.66 -8.63 -12.46
N GLU A 10 -22.62 -7.69 -13.35
CA GLU A 10 -21.85 -6.45 -13.17
C GLU A 10 -22.51 -5.53 -12.13
N PHE A 11 -23.84 -5.49 -12.12
CA PHE A 11 -24.62 -4.74 -11.13
C PHE A 11 -24.47 -5.33 -9.72
N LEU A 12 -24.53 -6.66 -9.58
CA LEU A 12 -24.33 -7.35 -8.30
C LEU A 12 -22.91 -7.14 -7.74
N ARG A 13 -21.89 -7.13 -8.60
CA ARG A 13 -20.52 -6.82 -8.20
C ARG A 13 -20.36 -5.39 -7.68
N LEU A 14 -21.00 -4.42 -8.30
CA LEU A 14 -20.98 -3.02 -7.85
C LEU A 14 -21.68 -2.85 -6.50
N GLU A 15 -22.78 -3.51 -6.26
CA GLU A 15 -23.48 -3.48 -4.97
C GLU A 15 -22.66 -4.14 -3.86
N GLU A 16 -22.01 -5.26 -4.15
CA GLU A 16 -21.12 -5.94 -3.19
C GLU A 16 -19.91 -5.08 -2.86
N GLN A 17 -19.26 -4.47 -3.85
CA GLN A 17 -18.14 -3.55 -3.65
C GLN A 17 -18.54 -2.31 -2.85
N LEU A 18 -19.72 -1.76 -3.13
CA LEU A 18 -20.25 -0.61 -2.39
C LEU A 18 -20.55 -0.98 -0.94
N ALA A 19 -21.13 -2.15 -0.69
CA ALA A 19 -21.41 -2.66 0.66
C ALA A 19 -20.11 -2.90 1.43
N GLN A 20 -19.08 -3.44 0.78
CA GLN A 20 -17.77 -3.63 1.38
C GLN A 20 -17.10 -2.29 1.72
N ALA A 21 -17.15 -1.30 0.82
CA ALA A 21 -16.66 0.05 1.06
C ALA A 21 -17.36 0.73 2.23
N VAL A 22 -18.69 0.60 2.35
CA VAL A 22 -19.47 1.07 3.50
C VAL A 22 -18.98 0.43 4.79
N GLY A 23 -18.73 -0.87 4.80
CA GLY A 23 -18.19 -1.60 5.96
C GLY A 23 -16.82 -1.06 6.39
N ILE A 24 -15.91 -0.85 5.45
CA ILE A 24 -14.57 -0.30 5.71
C ILE A 24 -14.65 1.11 6.28
N ILE A 25 -15.47 1.98 5.68
CA ILE A 25 -15.64 3.36 6.16
C ILE A 25 -16.24 3.36 7.57
N ARG A 26 -17.21 2.48 7.86
CA ARG A 26 -17.80 2.35 9.20
C ARG A 26 -16.74 1.97 10.23
N GLN A 27 -15.93 0.96 9.97
CA GLN A 27 -14.84 0.56 10.87
C GLN A 27 -13.86 1.71 11.16
N ARG A 28 -13.55 2.53 10.17
CA ARG A 28 -12.65 3.69 10.33
C ARG A 28 -13.27 4.80 11.15
N VAL A 29 -14.55 5.09 10.93
CA VAL A 29 -15.28 6.11 11.69
C VAL A 29 -15.45 5.66 13.13
N ASP A 30 -15.80 4.40 13.37
CA ASP A 30 -15.92 3.83 14.71
C ASP A 30 -14.56 3.84 15.45
N ALA A 31 -13.46 3.50 14.75
CA ALA A 31 -12.11 3.55 15.31
C ALA A 31 -11.64 4.96 15.65
N SER A 32 -12.18 6.00 14.99
CA SER A 32 -11.90 7.41 15.33
C SER A 32 -12.66 7.92 16.57
N GLY A 33 -13.49 7.07 17.19
CA GLY A 33 -14.25 7.42 18.42
C GLY A 33 -15.48 8.28 18.16
N VAL A 34 -15.90 8.46 16.92
CA VAL A 34 -17.10 9.20 16.55
C VAL A 34 -18.34 8.31 16.75
N SER A 35 -19.06 8.54 17.82
CA SER A 35 -20.33 7.87 18.07
C SER A 35 -21.43 8.44 17.17
N GLU A 36 -22.37 7.60 16.72
CA GLU A 36 -23.59 7.99 15.98
C GLU A 36 -23.38 8.49 14.54
N SER A 37 -22.32 8.05 13.86
CA SER A 37 -22.17 8.29 12.42
C SER A 37 -23.19 7.51 11.59
N GLN A 38 -23.80 8.17 10.59
CA GLN A 38 -24.65 7.50 9.60
C GLN A 38 -23.90 7.36 8.28
N ILE A 39 -23.79 6.12 7.81
CA ILE A 39 -23.12 5.79 6.55
C ILE A 39 -24.14 5.09 5.65
N THR A 40 -24.52 5.77 4.57
CA THR A 40 -25.53 5.28 3.64
C THR A 40 -25.02 5.30 2.20
N PRO A 41 -25.20 4.22 1.44
CA PRO A 41 -24.92 4.23 0.02
C PRO A 41 -25.94 5.11 -0.71
N GLN A 42 -25.48 5.87 -1.71
CA GLN A 42 -26.31 6.69 -2.58
C GLN A 42 -26.05 6.33 -4.05
N GLY A 43 -27.03 5.68 -4.68
CA GLY A 43 -26.84 5.15 -6.03
C GLY A 43 -25.85 4.00 -6.06
N SER A 44 -25.17 3.83 -7.19
CA SER A 44 -24.22 2.72 -7.42
C SER A 44 -22.75 3.03 -7.13
N SER A 45 -22.41 4.29 -6.83
CA SER A 45 -21.00 4.73 -6.73
C SER A 45 -20.69 5.75 -5.63
N ASN A 46 -21.69 6.21 -4.89
CA ASN A 46 -21.48 7.22 -3.86
C ASN A 46 -21.83 6.68 -2.47
N ILE A 47 -21.10 7.14 -1.47
CA ILE A 47 -21.35 6.86 -0.06
C ILE A 47 -21.46 8.19 0.66
N ILE A 48 -22.57 8.40 1.36
CA ILE A 48 -22.76 9.55 2.22
C ILE A 48 -22.35 9.17 3.64
N VAL A 49 -21.43 9.93 4.21
CA VAL A 49 -20.99 9.80 5.59
C VAL A 49 -21.43 11.04 6.34
N SER A 50 -22.40 10.90 7.25
CA SER A 50 -22.88 11.96 8.13
C SER A 50 -22.25 11.79 9.50
N ILE A 51 -21.48 12.77 9.93
CA ILE A 51 -20.77 12.79 11.21
C ILE A 51 -21.37 13.92 12.04
N PRO A 52 -21.84 13.66 13.27
CA PRO A 52 -22.35 14.73 14.13
C PRO A 52 -21.20 15.64 14.60
N GLY A 53 -21.43 16.94 14.56
CA GLY A 53 -20.44 17.95 14.93
C GLY A 53 -19.46 18.30 13.81
N VAL A 54 -18.34 18.90 14.19
CA VAL A 54 -17.24 19.20 13.25
C VAL A 54 -16.16 18.14 13.43
N PRO A 55 -16.01 17.19 12.48
CA PRO A 55 -14.96 16.17 12.58
C PRO A 55 -13.58 16.84 12.50
N ASP A 56 -12.64 16.32 13.29
CA ASP A 56 -11.25 16.75 13.20
C ASP A 56 -10.60 16.33 11.87
N GLU A 57 -9.49 16.98 11.54
CA GLU A 57 -8.81 16.74 10.26
C GLU A 57 -8.26 15.32 10.12
N ASN A 58 -7.90 14.66 11.23
CA ASN A 58 -7.39 13.28 11.20
C ASN A 58 -8.51 12.30 10.87
N THR A 59 -9.70 12.50 11.44
CA THR A 59 -10.90 11.73 11.10
C THR A 59 -11.26 11.89 9.62
N LEU A 60 -11.22 13.13 9.10
CA LEU A 60 -11.48 13.37 7.68
C LEU A 60 -10.43 12.73 6.77
N LYS A 61 -9.14 12.78 7.15
CA LYS A 61 -8.06 12.11 6.44
C LYS A 61 -8.26 10.60 6.42
N LEU A 62 -8.60 10.01 7.57
CA LEU A 62 -8.82 8.58 7.71
C LEU A 62 -9.98 8.08 6.83
N ILE A 63 -11.07 8.83 6.76
CA ILE A 63 -12.23 8.50 5.91
C ILE A 63 -11.90 8.64 4.42
N ARG A 64 -11.14 9.68 4.05
CA ARG A 64 -10.77 9.96 2.66
C ARG A 64 -9.63 9.07 2.13
N SER A 65 -8.82 8.49 3.03
CA SER A 65 -7.72 7.63 2.61
C SER A 65 -8.26 6.37 1.94
N SER A 66 -7.99 6.21 0.67
CA SER A 66 -8.20 4.93 -0.02
C SER A 66 -7.02 4.03 0.34
N ALA A 67 -7.28 3.01 1.17
CA ALA A 67 -6.25 2.00 1.42
C ALA A 67 -6.25 1.02 0.24
N LYS A 68 -5.46 1.31 -0.77
CA LYS A 68 -5.13 0.35 -1.82
C LYS A 68 -3.96 -0.48 -1.30
N LEU A 69 -4.18 -1.77 -1.06
CA LEU A 69 -3.10 -2.68 -0.73
C LEU A 69 -2.39 -3.09 -2.02
N GLU A 70 -1.08 -2.96 -2.04
CA GLU A 70 -0.23 -3.29 -3.17
C GLU A 70 1.00 -4.05 -2.66
N PHE A 71 1.36 -5.14 -3.33
CA PHE A 71 2.58 -5.87 -3.04
C PHE A 71 3.64 -5.47 -4.05
N ARG A 72 4.76 -4.98 -3.53
CA ARG A 72 5.88 -4.48 -4.31
C ARG A 72 7.16 -5.14 -3.81
N PRO A 73 8.03 -5.65 -4.68
CA PRO A 73 9.31 -6.21 -4.26
C PRO A 73 10.22 -5.10 -3.72
N VAL A 74 11.01 -5.44 -2.71
CA VAL A 74 12.01 -4.53 -2.14
C VAL A 74 13.27 -4.54 -3.01
N LEU A 75 13.66 -3.39 -3.53
CA LEU A 75 14.92 -3.22 -4.27
C LEU A 75 16.05 -2.79 -3.34
N LEU A 76 15.79 -1.79 -2.49
CA LEU A 76 16.72 -1.30 -1.46
C LEU A 76 15.99 -1.07 -0.14
N ALA A 77 16.70 -1.27 0.96
CA ALA A 77 16.25 -0.90 2.31
C ALA A 77 17.41 -0.31 3.10
N SER A 78 17.11 0.68 3.95
CA SER A 78 18.08 1.30 4.85
C SER A 78 17.37 1.87 6.08
N GLN A 79 18.13 2.37 7.03
CA GLN A 79 17.58 3.14 8.15
C GLN A 79 16.83 4.37 7.65
N GLY A 80 15.76 4.76 8.33
CA GLY A 80 14.87 5.86 7.96
C GLY A 80 15.46 7.26 8.04
N VAL A 81 16.78 7.40 8.16
CA VAL A 81 17.50 8.67 8.16
C VAL A 81 18.11 8.94 6.79
N SER A 82 18.31 10.23 6.47
CA SER A 82 19.01 10.60 5.23
C SER A 82 20.43 10.05 5.25
N THR A 83 20.80 9.34 4.19
CA THR A 83 22.17 8.84 3.94
C THR A 83 22.92 9.70 2.95
N PHE A 84 22.32 10.84 2.56
CA PHE A 84 22.96 11.78 1.65
C PHE A 84 24.19 12.43 2.31
N VAL A 85 25.36 12.12 1.81
CA VAL A 85 26.62 12.77 2.20
C VAL A 85 26.80 14.00 1.29
N GLY A 86 26.05 15.06 1.58
CA GLY A 86 26.17 16.33 0.88
C GLY A 86 27.29 17.20 1.44
N ASP A 87 27.74 18.16 0.65
CA ASP A 87 28.63 19.23 1.11
C ASP A 87 27.94 19.97 2.28
N PRO A 88 28.57 20.06 3.48
CA PRO A 88 28.00 20.77 4.63
C PRO A 88 27.71 22.27 4.36
N SER A 89 28.17 22.81 3.25
CA SER A 89 27.85 24.17 2.76
C SER A 89 26.66 24.21 1.81
N ALA A 90 26.12 23.07 1.37
CA ALA A 90 24.91 23.06 0.54
C ALA A 90 23.69 23.36 1.40
N SER A 91 22.81 24.25 0.91
CA SER A 91 21.50 24.44 1.53
C SER A 91 20.80 23.07 1.69
N PRO A 92 20.10 22.84 2.81
CA PRO A 92 19.41 21.58 3.01
C PRO A 92 18.50 21.33 1.81
N VAL A 93 18.73 20.21 1.13
CA VAL A 93 17.84 19.74 0.07
C VAL A 93 16.48 19.57 0.75
N PRO A 94 15.42 20.23 0.26
CA PRO A 94 14.12 20.05 0.85
C PRO A 94 13.84 18.54 0.85
N SER A 95 13.50 18.00 2.02
CA SER A 95 13.08 16.61 2.17
C SER A 95 11.94 16.39 1.18
N VAL A 96 12.21 15.63 0.13
CA VAL A 96 11.26 15.42 -0.96
C VAL A 96 10.24 14.43 -0.45
N PRO A 97 8.99 14.85 -0.21
CA PRO A 97 7.98 13.93 0.25
C PRO A 97 7.76 12.88 -0.83
N ASN A 98 7.85 11.60 -0.47
CA ASN A 98 7.34 10.45 -1.22
C ASN A 98 7.12 10.75 -2.73
N THR A 99 8.18 10.99 -3.46
CA THR A 99 8.08 11.23 -4.91
C THR A 99 8.31 9.92 -5.63
N GLN A 100 7.45 9.65 -6.60
CA GLN A 100 7.74 8.66 -7.63
C GLN A 100 8.47 9.37 -8.78
N PRO A 101 9.81 9.29 -8.85
CA PRO A 101 10.52 9.79 -10.02
C PRO A 101 10.06 9.02 -11.25
N THR A 102 9.81 9.74 -12.32
CA THR A 102 9.40 9.19 -13.62
C THR A 102 10.60 8.91 -14.53
N SER A 103 11.80 8.78 -13.94
CA SER A 103 13.01 8.52 -14.72
C SER A 103 12.95 7.15 -15.41
N THR A 104 13.29 7.15 -16.68
CA THR A 104 13.30 5.93 -17.48
C THR A 104 14.60 5.16 -17.26
N PRO A 105 14.55 3.87 -16.90
CA PRO A 105 15.72 3.02 -16.80
C PRO A 105 16.54 2.99 -18.12
N SER A 106 17.85 3.01 -18.03
CA SER A 106 18.75 2.92 -19.21
C SER A 106 18.73 1.52 -19.84
N VAL A 107 18.43 0.51 -19.05
CA VAL A 107 18.21 -0.89 -19.48
C VAL A 107 16.79 -1.24 -19.08
N SER A 108 16.02 -1.82 -20.00
CA SER A 108 14.65 -2.23 -19.71
C SER A 108 14.62 -3.31 -18.64
N PRO A 109 13.95 -3.08 -17.50
CA PRO A 109 13.79 -4.09 -16.45
C PRO A 109 12.99 -5.30 -16.96
N THR A 110 13.28 -6.48 -16.45
CA THR A 110 12.61 -7.72 -16.82
C THR A 110 11.38 -8.02 -15.96
N ASP A 111 11.41 -7.58 -14.71
CA ASP A 111 10.33 -7.73 -13.73
C ASP A 111 10.43 -6.66 -12.63
N GLY A 112 9.52 -6.65 -11.66
CA GLY A 112 9.50 -5.61 -10.62
C GLY A 112 10.67 -5.67 -9.65
N SER A 113 11.36 -6.80 -9.52
CA SER A 113 12.53 -6.98 -8.66
C SER A 113 13.87 -6.72 -9.36
N ASP A 114 13.83 -6.34 -10.64
CA ASP A 114 15.04 -6.05 -11.42
C ASP A 114 15.74 -4.80 -10.89
N VAL A 115 17.06 -4.90 -10.65
CA VAL A 115 17.88 -3.76 -10.18
C VAL A 115 17.99 -2.64 -11.21
N ASN A 116 17.70 -2.90 -12.47
CA ASN A 116 17.66 -1.88 -13.51
C ASN A 116 16.58 -0.81 -13.28
N TRP A 117 15.62 -1.06 -12.37
CA TRP A 117 14.69 -0.03 -11.88
C TRP A 117 15.40 1.06 -11.08
N ILE A 118 16.57 0.79 -10.51
CA ILE A 118 17.32 1.76 -9.68
C ILE A 118 18.04 2.75 -10.58
N THR A 119 17.34 3.81 -10.98
CA THR A 119 17.96 4.92 -11.71
C THR A 119 18.74 5.83 -10.76
N PRO A 120 19.68 6.64 -11.27
CA PRO A 120 20.40 7.62 -10.44
C PRO A 120 19.48 8.58 -9.68
N GLU A 121 18.35 8.99 -10.29
CA GLU A 121 17.38 9.86 -9.63
C GLU A 121 16.66 9.14 -8.50
N LEU A 122 16.27 7.87 -8.69
CA LEU A 122 15.63 7.06 -7.65
C LEU A 122 16.60 6.79 -6.49
N GLN A 123 17.87 6.49 -6.80
CA GLN A 123 18.91 6.32 -5.79
C GLN A 123 19.10 7.62 -5.00
N ALA A 124 19.21 8.77 -5.67
CA ALA A 124 19.35 10.07 -5.01
C ALA A 124 18.13 10.40 -4.13
N ALA A 125 16.91 10.12 -4.60
CA ALA A 125 15.68 10.29 -3.83
C ALA A 125 15.65 9.38 -2.59
N PHE A 126 16.08 8.13 -2.72
CA PHE A 126 16.19 7.18 -1.61
C PHE A 126 17.23 7.66 -0.58
N ASP A 127 18.40 8.12 -1.01
CA ASP A 127 19.45 8.58 -0.12
C ASP A 127 19.05 9.86 0.63
N ALA A 128 18.34 10.78 -0.04
CA ALA A 128 17.86 12.03 0.54
C ALA A 128 16.63 11.86 1.46
N LEU A 129 15.90 10.76 1.34
CA LEU A 129 14.69 10.53 2.14
C LEU A 129 15.03 10.43 3.64
N ASP A 130 14.36 11.26 4.44
CA ASP A 130 14.42 11.25 5.90
C ASP A 130 13.00 10.98 6.45
N CYS A 131 12.80 9.81 7.00
CA CYS A 131 11.51 9.34 7.51
C CYS A 131 11.07 10.02 8.82
N SER A 132 11.98 10.69 9.51
CA SER A 132 11.64 11.45 10.72
C SER A 132 10.80 12.70 10.41
N THR A 133 10.93 13.23 9.19
CA THR A 133 10.26 14.45 8.73
C THR A 133 9.27 14.21 7.59
N SER A 134 9.32 13.03 6.95
CA SER A 134 8.52 12.70 5.78
C SER A 134 7.23 12.03 6.18
N PHE A 135 6.14 12.79 6.18
CA PHE A 135 4.80 12.22 6.20
C PHE A 135 4.25 12.18 4.78
N ARG A 136 3.73 11.02 4.40
CA ARG A 136 3.01 10.87 3.14
C ARG A 136 1.88 11.90 3.08
N GLN A 137 1.86 12.71 2.03
CA GLN A 137 0.78 13.68 1.83
C GLN A 137 -0.54 12.94 1.62
N PRO A 138 -1.60 13.27 2.37
CA PRO A 138 -2.92 12.68 2.15
C PRO A 138 -3.40 12.92 0.72
N GLY A 139 -3.86 11.86 0.06
CA GLY A 139 -4.37 11.96 -1.31
C GLY A 139 -3.31 11.82 -2.41
N GLN A 140 -2.06 11.58 -2.08
CA GLN A 140 -1.04 11.22 -3.08
C GLN A 140 -1.35 9.80 -3.58
N VAL A 141 -1.54 9.68 -4.88
CA VAL A 141 -1.77 8.40 -5.57
C VAL A 141 -0.44 7.93 -6.12
N ASP A 142 -0.03 6.74 -5.73
CA ASP A 142 1.14 6.10 -6.31
C ASP A 142 0.75 5.44 -7.64
N LEU A 143 1.63 5.56 -8.62
CA LEU A 143 1.48 4.88 -9.90
C LEU A 143 1.98 3.44 -9.74
N PRO A 144 1.12 2.42 -9.97
CA PRO A 144 1.47 1.03 -9.71
C PRO A 144 2.60 0.53 -10.61
N GLU A 145 2.72 1.07 -11.82
CA GLU A 145 3.73 0.70 -12.82
C GLU A 145 5.11 1.31 -12.57
N LEU A 146 5.25 2.22 -11.61
CA LEU A 146 6.51 2.88 -11.29
C LEU A 146 7.07 2.44 -9.94
N PRO A 147 8.41 2.46 -9.76
CA PRO A 147 9.05 2.29 -8.48
C PRO A 147 8.63 3.36 -7.47
N LEU A 148 8.72 3.04 -6.19
CA LEU A 148 8.29 3.91 -5.09
C LEU A 148 9.39 4.01 -4.04
N VAL A 149 9.77 5.24 -3.67
CA VAL A 149 10.62 5.51 -2.51
C VAL A 149 9.73 5.90 -1.35
N THR A 150 9.80 5.18 -0.23
CA THR A 150 8.87 5.36 0.90
C THR A 150 9.51 5.01 2.25
N CYS A 151 8.84 5.41 3.32
CA CYS A 151 9.15 5.04 4.70
C CYS A 151 8.20 3.94 5.19
N ASP A 152 8.65 3.16 6.18
CA ASP A 152 7.73 2.34 6.95
C ASP A 152 6.82 3.23 7.82
N VAL A 153 5.83 2.59 8.44
CA VAL A 153 4.84 3.30 9.27
C VAL A 153 5.45 3.94 10.52
N ASP A 154 6.52 3.34 11.02
CA ASP A 154 7.21 3.79 12.24
C ASP A 154 8.35 4.79 11.95
N GLY A 155 8.67 5.01 10.69
CA GLY A 155 9.76 5.88 10.25
C GLY A 155 11.16 5.34 10.53
N LEU A 156 11.28 4.09 10.97
CA LEU A 156 12.56 3.47 11.31
C LEU A 156 13.34 2.99 10.10
N SER A 157 12.63 2.65 9.03
CA SER A 157 13.21 2.15 7.80
C SER A 157 12.71 2.92 6.59
N LYS A 158 13.54 3.02 5.57
CA LYS A 158 13.17 3.52 4.25
C LYS A 158 13.39 2.45 3.20
N PHE A 159 12.56 2.48 2.18
CA PHE A 159 12.54 1.49 1.12
C PHE A 159 12.53 2.16 -0.25
N LEU A 160 13.23 1.54 -1.18
CA LEU A 160 12.99 1.69 -2.60
C LEU A 160 12.31 0.40 -3.07
N LEU A 161 11.07 0.52 -3.48
CA LEU A 161 10.22 -0.58 -3.91
C LEU A 161 10.11 -0.58 -5.43
N GLY A 162 10.03 -1.74 -6.03
CA GLY A 162 9.70 -1.91 -7.43
C GLY A 162 8.24 -1.59 -7.75
N PRO A 163 7.82 -1.70 -9.02
CA PRO A 163 6.42 -1.65 -9.42
C PRO A 163 5.56 -2.68 -8.69
N VAL A 164 4.25 -2.45 -8.70
CA VAL A 164 3.26 -3.40 -8.15
C VAL A 164 3.27 -4.69 -8.95
N GLU A 165 3.36 -5.81 -8.28
CA GLU A 165 3.32 -7.13 -8.90
C GLU A 165 2.09 -7.94 -8.50
N VAL A 166 1.51 -7.64 -7.32
CA VAL A 166 0.24 -8.24 -6.90
C VAL A 166 -0.66 -7.14 -6.32
N GLU A 167 -1.87 -7.04 -6.84
CA GLU A 167 -2.84 -6.08 -6.35
C GLU A 167 -3.65 -6.65 -5.19
N GLY A 168 -3.97 -5.84 -4.20
CA GLY A 168 -4.84 -6.22 -3.09
C GLY A 168 -6.27 -6.59 -3.51
N ALA A 169 -6.69 -6.19 -4.71
CA ALA A 169 -7.96 -6.65 -5.30
C ALA A 169 -8.01 -8.17 -5.54
N THR A 170 -6.88 -8.85 -5.54
CA THR A 170 -6.79 -10.31 -5.67
C THR A 170 -6.95 -11.04 -4.33
N ILE A 171 -7.04 -10.32 -3.21
CA ILE A 171 -7.32 -10.90 -1.90
C ILE A 171 -8.81 -11.23 -1.83
N SER A 172 -9.11 -12.49 -1.53
CA SER A 172 -10.48 -12.99 -1.38
C SER A 172 -10.96 -12.95 0.07
N ASP A 173 -10.04 -13.10 1.03
CA ASP A 173 -10.35 -13.07 2.46
C ASP A 173 -9.14 -12.58 3.27
N ALA A 174 -9.41 -11.93 4.40
CA ALA A 174 -8.42 -11.48 5.36
C ALA A 174 -8.92 -11.72 6.78
N SER A 175 -8.14 -12.43 7.58
CA SER A 175 -8.46 -12.70 8.98
C SER A 175 -7.27 -12.37 9.88
N ASN A 176 -7.54 -12.01 11.11
CA ASN A 176 -6.50 -11.79 12.12
C ASN A 176 -6.51 -12.92 13.16
N GLY A 177 -5.35 -13.22 13.69
CA GLY A 177 -5.19 -14.24 14.71
C GLY A 177 -3.79 -14.22 15.31
N THR A 178 -3.58 -15.06 16.31
CA THR A 178 -2.24 -15.28 16.86
C THR A 178 -1.50 -16.34 16.07
N VAL A 179 -0.20 -16.12 15.88
CA VAL A 179 0.67 -17.12 15.25
C VAL A 179 0.70 -18.38 16.14
N THR A 180 0.48 -19.54 15.54
CA THR A 180 0.63 -20.82 16.21
C THR A 180 1.97 -21.46 15.87
N THR A 181 2.60 -22.08 16.86
CA THR A 181 3.81 -22.88 16.65
C THR A 181 3.50 -24.17 15.89
N SER A 182 4.51 -24.83 15.37
CA SER A 182 4.36 -26.16 14.72
C SER A 182 3.77 -27.23 15.65
N THR A 183 3.80 -27.02 16.96
CA THR A 183 3.18 -27.88 17.99
C THR A 183 1.75 -27.48 18.34
N GLY A 184 1.19 -26.47 17.66
CA GLY A 184 -0.19 -25.99 17.88
C GLY A 184 -0.38 -25.03 19.07
N ALA A 185 0.71 -24.64 19.75
CA ALA A 185 0.63 -23.63 20.81
C ALA A 185 0.50 -22.22 20.22
N SER A 186 -0.46 -21.42 20.71
CA SER A 186 -0.63 -20.04 20.32
C SER A 186 0.51 -19.19 20.90
N THR A 187 1.06 -18.30 20.07
CA THR A 187 2.03 -17.29 20.49
C THR A 187 1.31 -15.98 20.83
N ASN A 188 1.99 -15.06 21.53
CA ASN A 188 1.47 -13.70 21.75
C ASN A 188 1.67 -12.76 20.52
N THR A 189 2.12 -13.31 19.40
CA THR A 189 2.35 -12.52 18.18
C THR A 189 1.07 -12.53 17.33
N TRP A 190 0.56 -11.33 17.03
CA TRP A 190 -0.56 -11.18 16.13
C TRP A 190 -0.10 -11.28 14.68
N ALA A 191 -0.91 -11.91 13.87
CA ALA A 191 -0.72 -12.01 12.43
C ALA A 191 -2.01 -11.74 11.67
N VAL A 192 -1.87 -11.24 10.45
CA VAL A 192 -2.95 -11.15 9.48
C VAL A 192 -2.74 -12.26 8.46
N ASN A 193 -3.75 -13.12 8.33
CA ASN A 193 -3.77 -14.17 7.32
C ASN A 193 -4.53 -13.65 6.10
N LEU A 194 -3.91 -13.73 4.94
CA LEU A 194 -4.51 -13.32 3.68
C LEU A 194 -4.75 -14.56 2.82
N SER A 195 -5.94 -14.64 2.24
CA SER A 195 -6.28 -15.62 1.22
C SER A 195 -6.43 -14.91 -0.12
N PHE A 196 -5.79 -15.41 -1.15
CA PHE A 196 -5.88 -14.87 -2.50
C PHE A 196 -6.89 -15.67 -3.33
N ASN A 197 -7.47 -15.02 -4.33
CA ASN A 197 -8.18 -15.72 -5.39
C ASN A 197 -7.17 -16.49 -6.29
N GLU A 198 -7.65 -17.18 -7.31
CA GLU A 198 -6.81 -17.98 -8.21
C GLU A 198 -5.71 -17.14 -8.89
N GLN A 199 -6.06 -15.95 -9.36
CA GLN A 199 -5.11 -15.02 -9.99
C GLN A 199 -4.04 -14.58 -9.00
N GLY A 200 -4.43 -14.05 -7.83
CA GLY A 200 -3.48 -13.58 -6.81
C GLY A 200 -2.60 -14.70 -6.26
N THR A 201 -3.12 -15.93 -6.16
CA THR A 201 -2.33 -17.10 -5.76
C THR A 201 -1.24 -17.38 -6.78
N ALA A 202 -1.54 -17.33 -8.08
CA ALA A 202 -0.57 -17.54 -9.13
C ALA A 202 0.48 -16.43 -9.18
N GLU A 203 0.05 -15.16 -9.10
CA GLU A 203 0.92 -13.98 -9.11
C GLU A 203 1.85 -13.97 -7.88
N PHE A 204 1.29 -14.09 -6.67
CA PHE A 204 2.06 -14.09 -5.43
C PHE A 204 3.02 -15.28 -5.36
N GLY A 205 2.60 -16.46 -5.83
CA GLY A 205 3.45 -17.65 -5.94
C GLY A 205 4.65 -17.44 -6.87
N ALA A 206 4.43 -16.84 -8.05
CA ALA A 206 5.50 -16.53 -8.99
C ALA A 206 6.50 -15.49 -8.44
N VAL A 207 5.98 -14.44 -7.81
CA VAL A 207 6.82 -13.39 -7.18
C VAL A 207 7.66 -13.99 -6.07
N THR A 208 7.06 -14.70 -5.11
CA THR A 208 7.78 -15.29 -3.97
C THR A 208 8.79 -16.32 -4.39
N GLN A 209 8.49 -17.15 -5.40
CA GLN A 209 9.44 -18.11 -5.96
C GLN A 209 10.67 -17.42 -6.58
N ARG A 210 10.48 -16.28 -7.24
CA ARG A 210 11.56 -15.49 -7.84
C ARG A 210 12.39 -14.78 -6.77
N LEU A 211 11.75 -14.22 -5.72
CA LEU A 211 12.43 -13.49 -4.67
C LEU A 211 13.18 -14.40 -3.69
N PHE A 212 12.71 -15.62 -3.45
CA PHE A 212 13.25 -16.55 -2.46
C PHE A 212 14.78 -16.76 -2.53
N PRO A 213 15.42 -16.93 -3.71
CA PRO A 213 16.87 -17.12 -3.82
C PRO A 213 17.68 -15.83 -3.70
N LEU A 214 17.04 -14.66 -3.65
CA LEU A 214 17.75 -13.39 -3.55
C LEU A 214 18.25 -13.16 -2.12
N GLU A 215 19.27 -12.30 -1.99
CA GLU A 215 19.78 -11.89 -0.68
C GLU A 215 18.91 -10.74 -0.12
N SER A 216 18.87 -10.62 1.23
CA SER A 216 18.20 -9.51 1.90
C SER A 216 18.83 -8.17 1.46
N PRO A 217 18.03 -7.09 1.26
CA PRO A 217 16.58 -7.01 1.49
C PRO A 217 15.70 -7.47 0.32
N ARG A 218 16.28 -7.90 -0.79
CA ARG A 218 15.57 -8.20 -2.05
C ARG A 218 14.75 -9.49 -2.04
N ASN A 219 14.86 -10.29 -1.00
CA ASN A 219 14.07 -11.51 -0.80
C ASN A 219 12.71 -11.25 -0.10
N GLN A 220 12.23 -9.99 -0.13
CA GLN A 220 11.00 -9.53 0.49
C GLN A 220 10.06 -8.87 -0.51
#